data_660ea7541d67f89b194c32e6ecb55965
#
_entry.id   660ea7541d67f89b194c32e6ecb55965
#
_cell.length_a   1.000
_cell.length_b   1.000
_cell.length_c   1.000
_cell.angle_alpha   90.00
_cell.angle_beta   90.00
_cell.angle_gamma   90.00
#
_symmetry.space_group_name_H-M   'P 1'
#
loop_
_entity.id
_entity.type
_entity.pdbx_description
1 polymer ?
#
loop_
_entity_poly.entity_id
_entity_poly.type
_entity_poly.pdbx_seq_one_letter_code
_entity_poly.pdbx_strand_id
1 'polypeptide(L)' 'MNGRKAMTLMLTEIEMAALDRLAESKDMTKAAVIRQALRLYQALDERLSRGDRVYVEDDERKEKSELLVL' A
#
# COMPACT_ATOMS: atom_id res chain seq x y z
N MET A 1 -8.35 17.53 17.38
CA MET A 1 -8.22 18.31 16.38
C MET A 1 -7.42 17.76 15.36
N ASN A 2 -7.74 17.80 14.17
CA ASN A 2 -7.06 17.16 13.25
C ASN A 2 -6.27 17.93 12.49
N GLY A 3 -5.20 18.23 12.69
CA GLY A 3 -4.31 19.02 11.97
C GLY A 3 -3.93 18.49 10.61
N ARG A 4 -4.87 18.38 9.72
CA ARG A 4 -4.56 17.94 8.37
C ARG A 4 -3.69 18.96 7.66
N LYS A 5 -2.70 18.47 6.97
CA LYS A 5 -1.82 19.29 6.18
C LYS A 5 -1.87 18.86 4.73
N ALA A 6 -1.71 19.78 3.81
CA ALA A 6 -1.69 19.49 2.40
C ALA A 6 -0.29 19.05 1.95
N MET A 7 -0.24 18.14 1.01
CA MET A 7 1.01 17.71 0.40
C MET A 7 0.76 17.52 -1.09
N THR A 8 1.69 17.97 -1.91
CA THR A 8 1.62 17.73 -3.34
C THR A 8 2.40 16.47 -3.67
N LEU A 9 1.78 15.57 -4.43
CA LEU A 9 2.43 14.32 -4.80
C LEU A 9 2.46 14.22 -6.32
N MET A 10 3.64 14.07 -6.90
CA MET A 10 3.80 13.90 -8.32
C MET A 10 4.05 12.43 -8.62
N LEU A 11 3.23 11.85 -9.49
CA LEU A 11 3.33 10.45 -9.86
C LEU A 11 3.65 10.33 -11.34
N THR A 12 4.36 9.26 -11.71
CA THR A 12 4.58 8.92 -13.11
C THR A 12 3.26 8.46 -13.72
N GLU A 13 3.21 8.34 -15.03
CA GLU A 13 2.01 7.85 -15.71
C GLU A 13 1.65 6.42 -15.25
N ILE A 14 2.65 5.58 -15.06
CA ILE A 14 2.44 4.20 -14.60
C ILE A 14 1.87 4.18 -13.18
N GLU A 15 2.42 5.02 -12.32
CA GLU A 15 1.95 5.12 -10.93
C GLU A 15 0.54 5.67 -10.86
N MET A 16 0.23 6.68 -11.68
CA MET A 16 -1.10 7.25 -11.71
C MET A 16 -2.12 6.21 -12.22
N ALA A 17 -1.75 5.42 -13.24
CA ALA A 17 -2.62 4.36 -13.73
C ALA A 17 -2.88 3.30 -12.65
N ALA A 18 -1.87 2.96 -11.88
CA ALA A 18 -2.04 2.02 -10.77
C ALA A 18 -2.98 2.59 -9.70
N LEU A 19 -2.83 3.86 -9.38
CA LEU A 19 -3.69 4.53 -8.41
C LEU A 19 -5.14 4.56 -8.90
N ASP A 20 -5.36 4.88 -10.17
CA ASP A 20 -6.69 4.89 -10.76
C ASP A 20 -7.34 3.50 -10.67
N ARG A 21 -6.59 2.45 -10.97
CA ARG A 21 -7.13 1.10 -10.91
C ARG A 21 -7.48 0.67 -9.48
N LEU A 22 -6.64 1.01 -8.53
CA LEU A 22 -6.91 0.70 -7.13
C LEU A 22 -8.15 1.45 -6.63
N ALA A 23 -8.27 2.71 -6.97
CA ALA A 23 -9.40 3.53 -6.56
C ALA A 23 -10.69 2.97 -7.15
N GLU A 24 -10.67 2.59 -8.43
CA GLU A 24 -11.83 2.05 -9.09
C GLU A 24 -12.21 0.67 -8.52
N SER A 25 -11.25 -0.22 -8.37
CA SER A 25 -11.55 -1.56 -7.89
C SER A 25 -12.03 -1.58 -6.44
N LYS A 26 -11.63 -0.60 -5.63
CA LYS A 26 -12.04 -0.54 -4.24
C LYS A 26 -13.18 0.43 -4.00
N ASP A 27 -13.65 1.09 -5.03
CA ASP A 27 -14.69 2.12 -4.94
C ASP A 27 -14.30 3.18 -3.90
N MET A 28 -13.09 3.67 -4.02
CA MET A 28 -12.53 4.67 -3.11
C MET A 28 -12.00 5.86 -3.88
N THR A 29 -11.87 7.00 -3.25
CA THR A 29 -11.20 8.14 -3.86
C THR A 29 -9.70 7.87 -3.93
N LYS A 30 -9.00 8.55 -4.83
CA LYS A 30 -7.53 8.44 -4.91
C LYS A 30 -6.87 8.82 -3.59
N ALA A 31 -7.35 9.87 -2.94
CA ALA A 31 -6.81 10.30 -1.65
C ALA A 31 -6.99 9.21 -0.58
N ALA A 32 -8.15 8.54 -0.58
CA ALA A 32 -8.40 7.46 0.38
C ALA A 32 -7.48 6.28 0.13
N VAL A 33 -7.20 5.93 -1.14
CA VAL A 33 -6.27 4.86 -1.48
C VAL A 33 -4.88 5.20 -0.97
N ILE A 34 -4.43 6.44 -1.19
CA ILE A 34 -3.10 6.87 -0.74
C ILE A 34 -2.99 6.79 0.79
N ARG A 35 -4.01 7.25 1.51
CA ARG A 35 -4.01 7.17 2.97
C ARG A 35 -4.01 5.73 3.47
N GLN A 36 -4.74 4.86 2.79
CA GLN A 36 -4.76 3.44 3.16
C GLN A 36 -3.39 2.79 2.87
N ALA A 37 -2.78 3.13 1.74
CA ALA A 37 -1.46 2.63 1.40
C ALA A 37 -0.42 3.04 2.44
N LEU A 38 -0.50 4.28 2.92
CA LEU A 38 0.42 4.77 3.95
C LEU A 38 0.25 3.98 5.25
N ARG A 39 -1.00 3.73 5.67
CA ARG A 39 -1.26 2.94 6.87
C ARG A 39 -0.74 1.51 6.72
N LEU A 40 -0.94 0.93 5.54
CA LEU A 40 -0.45 -0.42 5.28
C LEU A 40 1.08 -0.46 5.33
N TYR A 41 1.73 0.49 4.68
CA TYR A 41 3.19 0.51 4.66
C TYR A 41 3.76 0.75 6.05
N GLN A 42 3.14 1.61 6.84
CA GLN A 42 3.58 1.85 8.21
C GLN A 42 3.48 0.56 9.05
N ALA A 43 2.39 -0.19 8.91
CA ALA A 43 2.22 -1.45 9.63
C ALA A 43 3.27 -2.48 9.20
N LEU A 44 3.56 -2.56 7.89
CA LEU A 44 4.59 -3.46 7.38
C LEU A 44 5.97 -3.05 7.86
N ASP A 45 6.26 -1.75 7.85
CA ASP A 45 7.56 -1.23 8.29
C ASP A 45 7.82 -1.55 9.76
N GLU A 46 6.80 -1.46 10.60
CA GLU A 46 6.95 -1.82 12.01
C GLU A 46 7.33 -3.29 12.18
N ARG A 47 6.72 -4.18 11.39
CA ARG A 47 7.02 -5.61 11.45
C ARG A 47 8.42 -5.90 10.92
N LEU A 48 8.77 -5.29 9.79
CA LEU A 48 10.09 -5.47 9.19
C LEU A 48 11.19 -4.94 10.11
N SER A 49 10.96 -3.83 10.79
CA SER A 49 11.94 -3.25 11.71
C SER A 49 12.23 -4.15 12.90
N ARG A 50 11.32 -5.04 13.27
CA ARG A 50 11.52 -5.97 14.35
C ARG A 50 12.19 -7.28 13.89
N GLY A 51 12.55 -7.38 12.64
CA GLY A 51 13.13 -8.58 12.07
C GLY A 51 12.11 -9.57 11.54
N ASP A 52 10.84 -9.21 11.53
CA ASP A 52 9.79 -10.07 10.98
C ASP A 52 9.88 -10.07 9.46
N ARG A 53 9.37 -11.11 8.86
CA ARG A 53 9.28 -11.21 7.39
C ARG A 53 7.83 -11.21 7.00
N VAL A 54 7.53 -10.65 5.82
CA VAL A 54 6.18 -10.57 5.31
C VAL A 54 6.04 -11.51 4.12
N TYR A 55 5.02 -12.36 4.15
CA TYR A 55 4.80 -13.35 3.11
C TYR A 55 3.44 -13.19 2.47
N VAL A 56 3.36 -13.55 1.20
CA VAL A 56 2.09 -13.69 0.50
C VAL A 56 1.89 -15.18 0.25
N GLU A 57 0.74 -15.70 0.60
CA GLU A 57 0.45 -17.12 0.46
C GLU A 57 -0.71 -17.32 -0.51
N ASP A 58 -0.55 -18.28 -1.44
CA ASP A 58 -1.58 -18.64 -2.37
C ASP A 58 -2.21 -19.92 -1.84
N ASP A 59 -3.44 -19.85 -1.34
CA ASP A 59 -4.12 -21.00 -0.75
C ASP A 59 -4.40 -22.12 -1.75
N GLU A 60 -4.65 -21.78 -3.00
CA GLU A 60 -4.96 -22.79 -4.00
C GLU A 60 -3.72 -23.58 -4.39
N ARG A 61 -2.59 -22.91 -4.54
CA ARG A 61 -1.37 -23.57 -4.93
C ARG A 61 -0.53 -23.99 -3.76
N LYS A 62 -0.90 -23.61 -2.57
CA LYS A 62 -0.13 -23.85 -1.34
C LYS A 62 1.29 -23.27 -1.44
N GLU A 63 1.43 -22.18 -2.18
CA GLU A 63 2.70 -21.50 -2.34
C GLU A 63 2.78 -20.29 -1.44
N LYS A 64 3.94 -20.04 -0.88
CA LYS A 64 4.18 -18.90 -0.02
C LYS A 64 5.43 -18.18 -0.51
N SER A 65 5.32 -16.90 -0.75
CA SER A 65 6.45 -16.09 -1.22
C SER A 65 6.69 -14.92 -0.30
N GLU A 66 7.94 -14.61 -0.05
CA GLU A 66 8.27 -13.43 0.74
C GLU A 66 8.01 -12.17 -0.05
N LEU A 67 7.31 -11.22 0.56
CA LEU A 67 7.04 -9.94 -0.06
C LEU A 67 8.20 -9.00 0.27
N LEU A 68 8.87 -8.50 -0.78
CA LEU A 68 9.94 -7.54 -0.59
C LEU A 68 9.35 -6.14 -0.67
N VAL A 69 9.56 -5.36 0.37
CA VAL A 69 9.10 -3.97 0.42
C VAL A 69 10.35 -3.10 0.45
N LEU A 70 10.49 -2.28 -0.55
CA LEU A 70 11.66 -1.40 -0.68
C LEU A 70 11.35 0.00 -0.18
#